data_a8497a06d3bea41a788d566fb0bb3df8
#
_entry.id   a8497a06d3bea41a788d566fb0bb3df8
#
_cell.length_a   1.000
_cell.length_b   1.000
_cell.length_c   1.000
_cell.angle_alpha   90.00
_cell.angle_beta   90.00
_cell.angle_gamma   90.00
#
_symmetry.space_group_name_H-M   'P 1'
#
loop_
_entity.id
_entity.type
_entity.pdbx_description
1 polymer ?
#
loop_
_entity_poly.entity_id
_entity_poly.type
_entity_poly.pdbx_seq_one_letter_code
_entity_poly.pdbx_strand_id
1 'polypeptide(L)'
;MANIKSAKKRILTSEKNRQRNVAQRSAMRTAVKKVAAAIVAGDKEAAKNAFQNAQVLLDRAATKGLIHQNKAARHKSRLSAQIKAMA
;
A
#
# COMPACT_ATOMS: atom_id res chain seq x y z
N MET A 1 -23.96 -28.81 -19.10
CA MET A 1 -23.63 -27.93 -17.99
C MET A 1 -22.21 -27.37 -18.10
N ALA A 2 -22.10 -26.23 -18.75
CA ALA A 2 -20.82 -25.50 -18.89
C ALA A 2 -20.30 -24.94 -17.58
N ASN A 3 -21.12 -24.98 -16.52
CA ASN A 3 -20.89 -24.25 -15.29
C ASN A 3 -19.74 -24.77 -14.42
N ILE A 4 -19.41 -26.06 -14.52
CA ILE A 4 -18.36 -26.64 -13.68
C ILE A 4 -16.97 -26.11 -14.08
N LYS A 5 -16.67 -26.10 -15.39
CA LYS A 5 -15.39 -25.57 -15.89
C LYS A 5 -15.26 -24.07 -15.61
N SER A 6 -16.35 -23.30 -15.81
CA SER A 6 -16.39 -21.88 -15.52
C SER A 6 -16.20 -21.61 -14.04
N ALA A 7 -16.83 -22.39 -13.16
CA ALA A 7 -16.69 -22.27 -11.71
C ALA A 7 -15.25 -22.55 -11.27
N LYS A 8 -14.61 -23.61 -11.79
CA LYS A 8 -13.21 -23.91 -11.49
C LYS A 8 -12.29 -22.78 -11.93
N LYS A 9 -12.51 -22.23 -13.12
CA LYS A 9 -11.73 -21.10 -13.63
C LYS A 9 -11.88 -19.87 -12.75
N ARG A 10 -13.11 -19.59 -12.28
CA ARG A 10 -13.35 -18.47 -11.35
C ARG A 10 -12.63 -18.65 -10.04
N ILE A 11 -12.62 -19.85 -9.47
CA ILE A 11 -11.92 -20.15 -8.22
C ILE A 11 -10.43 -19.91 -8.39
N LEU A 12 -9.83 -20.41 -9.47
CA LEU A 12 -8.40 -20.22 -9.76
C LEU A 12 -8.07 -18.74 -9.97
N THR A 13 -8.91 -18.03 -10.72
CA THR A 13 -8.72 -16.59 -10.97
C THR A 13 -8.86 -15.79 -9.68
N SER A 14 -9.85 -16.11 -8.85
CA SER A 14 -10.06 -15.46 -7.55
C SER A 14 -8.88 -15.68 -6.62
N GLU A 15 -8.33 -16.91 -6.60
CA GLU A 15 -7.17 -17.23 -5.77
C GLU A 15 -5.92 -16.46 -6.21
N LYS A 16 -5.67 -16.37 -7.52
CA LYS A 16 -4.56 -15.56 -8.05
C LYS A 16 -4.72 -14.10 -7.69
N ASN A 17 -5.94 -13.55 -7.83
CA ASN A 17 -6.23 -12.17 -7.50
C ASN A 17 -6.04 -11.92 -6.01
N ARG A 18 -6.48 -12.83 -5.16
CA ARG A 18 -6.31 -12.74 -3.72
C ARG A 18 -4.83 -12.71 -3.33
N GLN A 19 -4.03 -13.61 -3.90
CA GLN A 19 -2.58 -13.64 -3.62
C GLN A 19 -1.90 -12.36 -4.05
N ARG A 20 -2.24 -11.85 -5.24
CA ARG A 20 -1.69 -10.59 -5.73
C ARG A 20 -2.10 -9.41 -4.84
N ASN A 21 -3.35 -9.37 -4.41
CA ASN A 21 -3.87 -8.31 -3.54
C ASN A 21 -3.21 -8.34 -2.18
N VAL A 22 -3.00 -9.52 -1.60
CA VAL A 22 -2.28 -9.68 -0.34
C VAL A 22 -0.85 -9.18 -0.47
N ALA A 23 -0.15 -9.56 -1.55
CA ALA A 23 1.22 -9.13 -1.80
C ALA A 23 1.31 -7.60 -1.94
N GLN A 24 0.37 -6.99 -2.66
CA GLN A 24 0.34 -5.53 -2.83
C GLN A 24 0.07 -4.80 -1.51
N ARG A 25 -0.85 -5.30 -0.71
CA ARG A 25 -1.14 -4.74 0.62
C ARG A 25 0.07 -4.87 1.54
N SER A 26 0.76 -6.01 1.51
CA SER A 26 1.98 -6.23 2.30
C SER A 26 3.09 -5.25 1.90
N ALA A 27 3.29 -5.04 0.59
CA ALA A 27 4.29 -4.10 0.09
C ALA A 27 3.96 -2.68 0.54
N MET A 28 2.69 -2.28 0.48
CA MET A 28 2.23 -0.96 0.93
C MET A 28 2.48 -0.78 2.43
N ARG A 29 2.11 -1.76 3.26
CA ARG A 29 2.31 -1.71 4.71
C ARG A 29 3.80 -1.63 5.04
N THR A 30 4.64 -2.40 4.35
CA THR A 30 6.08 -2.38 4.55
C THR A 30 6.65 -1.00 4.22
N ALA A 31 6.20 -0.39 3.13
CA ALA A 31 6.64 0.96 2.75
C ALA A 31 6.26 2.00 3.80
N VAL A 32 5.03 1.94 4.32
CA VAL A 32 4.56 2.84 5.39
C VAL A 32 5.39 2.65 6.66
N LYS A 33 5.69 1.40 7.03
CA LYS A 33 6.53 1.10 8.20
C LYS A 33 7.95 1.64 8.05
N LYS A 34 8.51 1.59 6.84
CA LYS A 34 9.84 2.16 6.58
C LYS A 34 9.86 3.66 6.79
N VAL A 35 8.80 4.37 6.37
CA VAL A 35 8.69 5.80 6.63
C VAL A 35 8.64 6.06 8.14
N ALA A 36 7.80 5.33 8.85
CA ALA A 36 7.67 5.48 10.31
C ALA A 36 8.99 5.21 11.03
N ALA A 37 9.72 4.16 10.61
CA ALA A 37 11.02 3.83 11.19
C ALA A 37 12.05 4.94 10.96
N ALA A 38 12.08 5.54 9.77
CA ALA A 38 12.97 6.64 9.47
C ALA A 38 12.63 7.88 10.30
N ILE A 39 11.35 8.14 10.53
CA ILE A 39 10.89 9.24 11.37
C ILE A 39 11.35 9.03 12.82
N VAL A 40 11.18 7.83 13.36
CA VAL A 40 11.63 7.48 14.71
C VAL A 40 13.14 7.60 14.84
N ALA A 41 13.88 7.20 13.81
CA ALA A 41 15.34 7.31 13.78
C ALA A 41 15.84 8.76 13.65
N GLY A 42 14.95 9.70 13.29
CA GLY A 42 15.31 11.09 13.14
C GLY A 42 16.01 11.42 11.83
N ASP A 43 16.00 10.52 10.86
CA ASP A 43 16.63 10.73 9.55
C ASP A 43 15.59 11.29 8.58
N LYS A 44 15.57 12.60 8.46
CA LYS A 44 14.60 13.31 7.61
C LYS A 44 14.74 12.96 6.14
N GLU A 45 15.96 12.82 5.65
CA GLU A 45 16.22 12.51 4.24
C GLU A 45 15.75 11.10 3.90
N ALA A 46 16.08 10.12 4.73
CA ALA A 46 15.60 8.75 4.57
C ALA A 46 14.07 8.69 4.66
N ALA A 47 13.46 9.48 5.55
CA ALA A 47 12.01 9.57 5.67
C ALA A 47 11.37 10.11 4.39
N LYS A 48 11.94 11.14 3.79
CA LYS A 48 11.45 11.70 2.52
C LYS A 48 11.52 10.70 1.39
N ASN A 49 12.64 9.99 1.27
CA ASN A 49 12.83 8.98 0.23
C ASN A 49 11.87 7.81 0.40
N ALA A 50 11.73 7.32 1.62
CA ALA A 50 10.77 6.26 1.94
C ALA A 50 9.33 6.70 1.69
N PHE A 51 9.01 7.97 1.99
CA PHE A 51 7.69 8.54 1.77
C PHE A 51 7.33 8.58 0.28
N GLN A 52 8.26 8.96 -0.59
CA GLN A 52 8.02 8.97 -2.03
C GLN A 52 7.60 7.58 -2.52
N ASN A 53 8.29 6.54 -2.08
CA ASN A 53 7.95 5.16 -2.43
C ASN A 53 6.60 4.75 -1.85
N ALA A 54 6.36 5.07 -0.58
CA ALA A 54 5.08 4.77 0.08
C ALA A 54 3.92 5.46 -0.61
N GLN A 55 4.09 6.71 -1.03
CA GLN A 55 3.07 7.49 -1.73
C GLN A 55 2.66 6.82 -3.04
N VAL A 56 3.62 6.34 -3.82
CA VAL A 56 3.34 5.63 -5.07
C VAL A 56 2.52 4.37 -4.79
N LEU A 57 2.91 3.58 -3.78
CA LEU A 57 2.21 2.34 -3.45
C LEU A 57 0.82 2.60 -2.88
N LEU A 58 0.64 3.66 -2.07
CA LEU A 58 -0.66 4.05 -1.55
C LEU A 58 -1.60 4.49 -2.69
N ASP A 59 -1.11 5.27 -3.62
CA ASP A 59 -1.89 5.74 -4.76
C ASP A 59 -2.30 4.57 -5.67
N ARG A 60 -1.39 3.63 -5.91
CA ARG A 60 -1.70 2.43 -6.69
C ARG A 60 -2.74 1.57 -5.99
N ALA A 61 -2.62 1.38 -4.69
CA ALA A 61 -3.57 0.60 -3.92
C ALA A 61 -4.97 1.23 -3.97
N ALA A 62 -5.07 2.54 -3.87
CA ALA A 62 -6.33 3.27 -3.98
C ALA A 62 -6.93 3.13 -5.38
N THR A 63 -6.12 3.26 -6.43
CA THR A 63 -6.56 3.12 -7.81
C THR A 63 -7.09 1.72 -8.09
N LYS A 64 -6.46 0.70 -7.53
CA LYS A 64 -6.89 -0.70 -7.69
C LYS A 64 -8.04 -1.10 -6.76
N GLY A 65 -8.47 -0.22 -5.86
CA GLY A 65 -9.57 -0.49 -4.95
C GLY A 65 -9.18 -1.36 -3.75
N LEU A 66 -7.89 -1.56 -3.49
CA LEU A 66 -7.41 -2.32 -2.32
C LEU A 66 -7.64 -1.56 -1.03
N ILE A 67 -7.54 -0.25 -1.08
CA ILE A 67 -7.89 0.65 0.02
C ILE A 67 -8.73 1.78 -0.54
N HIS A 68 -9.51 2.44 0.33
CA HIS A 68 -10.27 3.60 -0.06
C HIS A 68 -9.33 4.79 -0.26
N GLN A 69 -9.66 5.66 -1.24
CA GLN A 69 -8.84 6.85 -1.52
C GLN A 69 -8.70 7.76 -0.30
N ASN A 70 -9.71 7.82 0.56
CA ASN A 70 -9.65 8.60 1.80
C ASN A 70 -8.61 8.03 2.78
N LYS A 71 -8.47 6.71 2.84
CA LYS A 71 -7.45 6.08 3.66
C LYS A 71 -6.05 6.40 3.15
N ALA A 72 -5.84 6.32 1.82
CA ALA A 72 -4.58 6.69 1.20
C ALA A 72 -4.24 8.15 1.48
N ALA A 73 -5.20 9.06 1.34
CA ALA A 73 -5.02 10.48 1.60
C ALA A 73 -4.65 10.74 3.06
N ARG A 74 -5.29 10.04 4.01
CA ARG A 74 -4.96 10.18 5.45
C ARG A 74 -3.55 9.73 5.75
N HIS A 75 -3.12 8.58 5.20
CA HIS A 75 -1.74 8.11 5.38
C HIS A 75 -0.73 9.10 4.84
N LYS A 76 -0.95 9.60 3.62
CA LYS A 76 -0.05 10.58 3.00
C LYS A 76 0.00 11.87 3.82
N SER A 77 -1.13 12.38 4.23
CA SER A 77 -1.22 13.62 5.02
C SER A 77 -0.50 13.49 6.36
N ARG A 78 -0.75 12.41 7.11
CA ARG A 78 -0.13 12.17 8.42
C ARG A 78 1.38 12.02 8.31
N LEU A 79 1.85 11.21 7.36
CA LEU A 79 3.28 10.98 7.17
C LEU A 79 3.99 12.25 6.72
N SER A 80 3.38 13.01 5.81
CA SER A 80 3.92 14.29 5.35
C SER A 80 4.05 15.28 6.50
N ALA A 81 3.02 15.38 7.35
CA ALA A 81 3.04 16.25 8.52
C ALA A 81 4.14 15.85 9.51
N GLN A 82 4.32 14.56 9.76
CA GLN A 82 5.37 14.06 10.64
C GLN A 82 6.76 14.36 10.10
N ILE A 83 6.97 14.23 8.79
CA ILE A 83 8.26 14.57 8.16
C ILE A 83 8.52 16.07 8.25
N LYS A 84 7.52 16.90 8.02
CA LYS A 84 7.67 18.36 8.16
C LYS A 84 8.01 18.78 9.58
N ALA A 85 7.50 18.05 10.58
CA ALA A 85 7.79 18.32 11.98
C ALA A 85 9.21 17.92 12.40
N MET A 86 9.91 17.13 11.58
CA MET A 86 11.30 16.76 11.84
C MET A 86 12.23 17.96 11.65
N ALA A 87 13.17 18.06 12.56
CA ALA A 87 14.15 19.13 12.53
C ALA A 87 15.18 18.98 11.40
#